data_1a128d7f6ed0535edaa0c8f1d775fc0b
#
_entry.id   1a128d7f6ed0535edaa0c8f1d775fc0b
#
_cell.length_a   1.000
_cell.length_b   1.000
_cell.length_c   1.000
_cell.angle_alpha   90.00
_cell.angle_beta   90.00
_cell.angle_gamma   90.00
#
_symmetry.space_group_name_H-M   'P 1'
#
loop_
_entity.id
_entity.type
_entity.pdbx_description
1 polymer ?
#
loop_
_entity_poly.entity_id
_entity_poly.type
_entity_poly.pdbx_seq_one_letter_code
_entity_poly.pdbx_strand_id
1 'polypeptide(L)'
;HTTTSPPSRDAIGEIVEAAKYYGASRMVVATSRPPGDSFNDEKARYERAGLKIEIAGPRVLLNLMEKTPEYPKARMILRGYQEDISSRFREALLDTGRAQIVMATGLGKTVVMAEAVADLLRDGLVERNRVLVLAHTRELVEQLHRQFWFQLPKWVSTHQMSEGEFPVYWEGITFATVQSARLRLDALPSFGLVLVDEAHHIGAETFRQTLDALSPKMLGGVTATPWRGDGYDLDQILGPPLVRVGIAEGLQQGFLSEVDYRLLADNLDWKFVQEASKHRYSLSHLNRKLILPTRDEEAVRIVREVFDQEKRRGGIVFSPTILHAQMFAGMLRRYGFKSEAISSDNQPRERDVIMSRFRAGQLDMIVTVDLFNEGVDVPDVDIIVFMRATHSRRIFVQQLGRGLRVSPTKDKVVVLDFVTDLRRIAEVVELDQTARGGSIERLGLGGRLVQFNDKTAGKFLHEWMLDQASLFLREDDPTLELPEFEFPDPPPPGGLQ
;
A
#
# COMPACT_ATOMS: atom_id res chain seq x y z
N HIS A 1 21.75 -15.46 -0.80
CA HIS A 1 23.18 -15.21 -0.60
C HIS A 1 23.92 -15.39 -1.93
N THR A 2 24.36 -14.29 -2.52
CA THR A 2 25.32 -14.30 -3.65
C THR A 2 26.71 -14.11 -3.04
N THR A 3 27.43 -15.19 -2.84
CA THR A 3 28.84 -15.11 -2.39
C THR A 3 29.77 -15.47 -3.55
N THR A 4 30.90 -14.81 -3.62
CA THR A 4 32.01 -15.17 -4.53
C THR A 4 32.74 -16.43 -4.08
N SER A 5 32.44 -16.94 -2.91
CA SER A 5 32.97 -18.17 -2.31
C SER A 5 32.14 -19.39 -2.72
N PRO A 6 32.71 -20.60 -2.72
CA PRO A 6 31.95 -21.83 -2.84
C PRO A 6 30.84 -21.90 -1.78
N PRO A 7 29.70 -22.55 -2.05
CA PRO A 7 28.65 -22.69 -1.06
C PRO A 7 29.15 -23.44 0.18
N SER A 8 28.84 -22.90 1.37
CA SER A 8 29.24 -23.51 2.64
C SER A 8 28.36 -24.72 2.97
N ARG A 9 28.81 -25.55 3.91
CA ARG A 9 28.05 -26.67 4.46
C ARG A 9 26.69 -26.20 5.04
N ASP A 10 26.68 -25.04 5.72
CA ASP A 10 25.51 -24.51 6.38
C ASP A 10 24.40 -24.09 5.39
N ALA A 11 24.75 -23.74 4.17
CA ALA A 11 23.78 -23.40 3.12
C ALA A 11 22.79 -24.54 2.81
N ILE A 12 23.15 -25.81 3.05
CA ILE A 12 22.24 -26.93 2.91
C ILE A 12 21.18 -26.92 4.02
N GLY A 13 21.60 -26.69 5.27
CA GLY A 13 20.66 -26.55 6.39
C GLY A 13 19.66 -25.42 6.17
N GLU A 14 20.14 -24.26 5.77
CA GLU A 14 19.32 -23.07 5.48
C GLU A 14 18.28 -23.33 4.38
N ILE A 15 18.66 -23.99 3.26
CA ILE A 15 17.72 -24.28 2.16
C ILE A 15 16.67 -25.32 2.56
N VAL A 16 17.05 -26.29 3.41
CA VAL A 16 16.08 -27.28 3.93
C VAL A 16 15.10 -26.66 4.90
N GLU A 17 15.56 -25.77 5.77
CA GLU A 17 14.68 -25.00 6.65
C GLU A 17 13.76 -24.08 5.87
N ALA A 18 14.29 -23.37 4.89
CA ALA A 18 13.49 -22.51 4.00
C ALA A 18 12.44 -23.35 3.23
N ALA A 19 12.81 -24.53 2.70
CA ALA A 19 11.88 -25.41 2.02
C ALA A 19 10.74 -25.87 2.92
N LYS A 20 11.03 -26.23 4.17
CA LYS A 20 10.00 -26.58 5.17
C LYS A 20 9.09 -25.39 5.47
N TYR A 21 9.69 -24.23 5.66
CA TYR A 21 8.98 -23.00 5.98
C TYR A 21 8.02 -22.56 4.88
N TYR A 22 8.46 -22.64 3.61
CA TYR A 22 7.64 -22.25 2.45
C TYR A 22 6.81 -23.40 1.86
N GLY A 23 6.87 -24.61 2.42
CA GLY A 23 6.22 -25.78 1.84
C GLY A 23 6.74 -26.12 0.44
N ALA A 24 8.00 -25.81 0.13
CA ALA A 24 8.59 -26.01 -1.18
C ALA A 24 8.95 -27.49 -1.38
N SER A 25 8.53 -28.07 -2.51
CA SER A 25 8.84 -29.44 -2.90
C SER A 25 10.15 -29.60 -3.65
N ARG A 26 10.75 -28.47 -4.09
CA ARG A 26 11.99 -28.46 -4.87
C ARG A 26 13.00 -27.50 -4.25
N MET A 27 14.23 -27.96 -4.08
CA MET A 27 15.33 -27.20 -3.52
C MET A 27 16.45 -27.10 -4.56
N VAL A 28 16.88 -25.89 -4.88
CA VAL A 28 17.95 -25.63 -5.85
C VAL A 28 18.99 -24.69 -5.25
N VAL A 29 20.24 -25.11 -5.26
CA VAL A 29 21.38 -24.26 -4.91
C VAL A 29 22.02 -23.74 -6.18
N ALA A 30 21.87 -22.45 -6.46
CA ALA A 30 22.58 -21.78 -7.54
C ALA A 30 23.98 -21.37 -7.06
N THR A 31 25.01 -21.72 -7.81
CA THR A 31 26.38 -21.39 -7.42
C THR A 31 27.25 -21.05 -8.63
N SER A 32 28.13 -20.05 -8.50
CA SER A 32 29.12 -19.65 -9.50
C SER A 32 30.39 -20.50 -9.45
N ARG A 33 30.62 -21.22 -8.34
CA ARG A 33 31.79 -22.09 -8.15
C ARG A 33 31.36 -23.50 -7.74
N PRO A 34 32.15 -24.53 -8.06
CA PRO A 34 31.87 -25.89 -7.63
C PRO A 34 31.80 -25.98 -6.11
N PRO A 35 30.81 -26.72 -5.56
CA PRO A 35 30.76 -26.99 -4.13
C PRO A 35 31.97 -27.79 -3.67
N GLY A 36 32.44 -27.57 -2.44
CA GLY A 36 33.48 -28.35 -1.80
C GLY A 36 32.95 -29.67 -1.20
N ASP A 37 33.87 -30.52 -0.74
CA ASP A 37 33.54 -31.87 -0.21
C ASP A 37 32.59 -31.80 0.98
N SER A 38 32.80 -30.90 1.91
CA SER A 38 31.94 -30.71 3.10
C SER A 38 30.48 -30.38 2.74
N PHE A 39 30.27 -29.60 1.67
CA PHE A 39 28.93 -29.32 1.15
C PHE A 39 28.31 -30.58 0.52
N ASN A 40 29.08 -31.31 -0.27
CA ASN A 40 28.63 -32.52 -0.94
C ASN A 40 28.26 -33.62 0.06
N ASP A 41 29.06 -33.76 1.14
CA ASP A 41 28.79 -34.72 2.21
C ASP A 41 27.47 -34.40 2.95
N GLU A 42 27.24 -33.13 3.24
CA GLU A 42 26.00 -32.69 3.92
C GLU A 42 24.80 -32.85 2.97
N LYS A 43 24.93 -32.50 1.67
CA LYS A 43 23.92 -32.75 0.66
C LYS A 43 23.54 -34.23 0.59
N ALA A 44 24.54 -35.11 0.53
CA ALA A 44 24.34 -36.57 0.48
C ALA A 44 23.63 -37.09 1.76
N ARG A 45 23.86 -36.46 2.90
CA ARG A 45 23.14 -36.80 4.15
C ARG A 45 21.65 -36.51 4.04
N TYR A 46 21.27 -35.34 3.54
CA TYR A 46 19.84 -34.97 3.36
C TYR A 46 19.17 -35.77 2.23
N GLU A 47 19.93 -36.09 1.15
CA GLU A 47 19.40 -36.93 0.06
C GLU A 47 19.11 -38.38 0.56
N ARG A 48 19.96 -38.93 1.43
CA ARG A 48 19.65 -40.23 2.09
C ARG A 48 18.43 -40.17 3.00
N ALA A 49 18.06 -39.00 3.47
CA ALA A 49 16.85 -38.74 4.22
C ALA A 49 15.62 -38.48 3.30
N GLY A 50 15.75 -38.67 1.97
CA GLY A 50 14.65 -38.54 1.00
C GLY A 50 14.44 -37.13 0.46
N LEU A 51 15.31 -36.17 0.76
CA LEU A 51 15.21 -34.79 0.26
C LEU A 51 16.03 -34.65 -1.04
N LYS A 52 15.44 -34.07 -2.07
CA LYS A 52 16.13 -33.82 -3.34
C LYS A 52 16.65 -32.41 -3.43
N ILE A 53 17.99 -32.25 -3.49
CA ILE A 53 18.67 -30.95 -3.60
C ILE A 53 19.44 -30.91 -4.92
N GLU A 54 19.02 -29.99 -5.82
CA GLU A 54 19.66 -29.76 -7.11
C GLU A 54 20.74 -28.69 -6.99
N ILE A 55 21.82 -28.85 -7.75
CA ILE A 55 22.89 -27.84 -7.88
C ILE A 55 22.86 -27.28 -9.28
N ALA A 56 22.63 -25.95 -9.38
CA ALA A 56 22.67 -25.23 -10.63
C ALA A 56 24.01 -24.45 -10.73
N GLY A 57 24.99 -25.07 -11.34
CA GLY A 57 26.28 -24.44 -11.65
C GLY A 57 26.20 -23.46 -12.84
N PRO A 58 27.29 -22.73 -13.17
CA PRO A 58 27.29 -21.67 -14.19
C PRO A 58 26.73 -22.12 -15.56
N ARG A 59 27.06 -23.30 -16.02
CA ARG A 59 26.57 -23.84 -17.32
C ARG A 59 25.05 -24.09 -17.28
N VAL A 60 24.54 -24.60 -16.17
CA VAL A 60 23.10 -24.84 -16.00
C VAL A 60 22.37 -23.52 -15.94
N LEU A 61 22.90 -22.52 -15.21
CA LEU A 61 22.34 -21.17 -15.12
C LEU A 61 22.32 -20.46 -16.48
N LEU A 62 23.43 -20.51 -17.25
CA LEU A 62 23.48 -19.95 -18.60
C LEU A 62 22.45 -20.61 -19.55
N ASN A 63 22.35 -21.94 -19.53
CA ASN A 63 21.34 -22.67 -20.32
C ASN A 63 19.89 -22.29 -19.93
N LEU A 64 19.65 -22.07 -18.63
CA LEU A 64 18.34 -21.59 -18.15
C LEU A 64 18.06 -20.17 -18.62
N MET A 65 19.07 -19.29 -18.55
CA MET A 65 18.96 -17.91 -19.06
C MET A 65 18.67 -17.85 -20.55
N GLU A 66 19.35 -18.66 -21.36
CA GLU A 66 19.12 -18.75 -22.82
C GLU A 66 17.69 -19.20 -23.16
N LYS A 67 17.14 -20.11 -22.37
CA LYS A 67 15.76 -20.62 -22.51
C LYS A 67 14.69 -19.76 -21.88
N THR A 68 15.10 -18.79 -21.07
CA THR A 68 14.17 -17.85 -20.42
C THR A 68 13.66 -16.85 -21.45
N PRO A 69 12.37 -16.58 -21.54
CA PRO A 69 11.84 -15.55 -22.44
C PRO A 69 12.44 -14.18 -22.09
N GLU A 70 12.47 -13.26 -23.08
CA GLU A 70 13.02 -11.91 -22.93
C GLU A 70 12.42 -11.18 -21.73
N TYR A 71 11.13 -11.34 -21.54
CA TYR A 71 10.40 -10.85 -20.36
C TYR A 71 9.80 -12.01 -19.56
N PRO A 72 9.63 -11.86 -18.25
CA PRO A 72 8.86 -12.81 -17.44
C PRO A 72 7.46 -13.01 -18.02
N LYS A 73 6.91 -14.22 -17.91
CA LYS A 73 5.53 -14.51 -18.34
C LYS A 73 4.48 -13.64 -17.60
N ALA A 74 4.83 -13.16 -16.41
CA ALA A 74 3.99 -12.30 -15.57
C ALA A 74 4.18 -10.81 -15.85
N ARG A 75 4.88 -10.41 -16.92
CA ARG A 75 5.00 -8.99 -17.29
C ARG A 75 3.61 -8.40 -17.45
N MET A 76 3.38 -7.28 -16.77
CA MET A 76 2.12 -6.56 -16.89
C MET A 76 2.09 -5.79 -18.21
N ILE A 77 0.99 -5.95 -18.94
CA ILE A 77 0.71 -5.12 -20.10
C ILE A 77 0.19 -3.78 -19.59
N LEU A 78 0.80 -2.68 -20.04
CA LEU A 78 0.38 -1.35 -19.65
C LEU A 78 -1.03 -1.07 -20.21
N ARG A 79 -1.81 -0.32 -19.45
CA ARG A 79 -3.05 0.27 -19.93
C ARG A 79 -2.71 1.54 -20.73
N GLY A 80 -3.57 1.95 -21.65
CA GLY A 80 -3.30 3.10 -22.50
C GLY A 80 -2.86 4.36 -21.76
N TYR A 81 -3.50 4.67 -20.62
CA TYR A 81 -3.08 5.81 -19.80
C TYR A 81 -1.69 5.63 -19.16
N GLN A 82 -1.28 4.39 -18.84
CA GLN A 82 0.04 4.10 -18.27
C GLN A 82 1.12 4.23 -19.33
N GLU A 83 0.83 3.83 -20.57
CA GLU A 83 1.72 4.02 -21.72
C GLU A 83 1.96 5.51 -22.00
N ASP A 84 0.89 6.32 -22.03
CA ASP A 84 0.99 7.78 -22.20
C ASP A 84 1.83 8.40 -21.08
N ILE A 85 1.55 8.07 -19.83
CA ILE A 85 2.30 8.62 -18.69
C ILE A 85 3.77 8.18 -18.73
N SER A 86 4.06 6.93 -19.09
CA SER A 86 5.43 6.41 -19.22
C SER A 86 6.21 7.16 -20.30
N SER A 87 5.60 7.39 -21.46
CA SER A 87 6.20 8.15 -22.55
C SER A 87 6.50 9.60 -22.13
N ARG A 88 5.53 10.29 -21.55
CA ARG A 88 5.71 11.66 -21.07
C ARG A 88 6.77 11.77 -19.96
N PHE A 89 6.85 10.76 -19.08
CA PHE A 89 7.87 10.72 -18.04
C PHE A 89 9.28 10.57 -18.64
N ARG A 90 9.42 9.68 -19.61
CA ARG A 90 10.67 9.50 -20.36
C ARG A 90 11.08 10.78 -21.10
N GLU A 91 10.16 11.40 -21.81
CA GLU A 91 10.41 12.65 -22.56
C GLU A 91 10.87 13.77 -21.61
N ALA A 92 10.18 14.00 -20.50
CA ALA A 92 10.55 15.03 -19.54
C ALA A 92 11.94 14.80 -18.93
N LEU A 93 12.29 13.54 -18.62
CA LEU A 93 13.65 13.18 -18.15
C LEU A 93 14.72 13.51 -19.18
N LEU A 94 14.44 13.34 -20.47
CA LEU A 94 15.36 13.65 -21.55
C LEU A 94 15.48 15.15 -21.81
N ASP A 95 14.36 15.87 -21.77
CA ASP A 95 14.30 17.30 -22.13
C ASP A 95 14.83 18.19 -21.02
N THR A 96 14.37 17.96 -19.79
CA THR A 96 14.67 18.83 -18.64
C THR A 96 15.59 18.20 -17.60
N GLY A 97 15.81 16.91 -17.67
CA GLY A 97 16.48 16.14 -16.64
C GLY A 97 15.63 15.94 -15.37
N ARG A 98 14.37 16.38 -15.37
CA ARG A 98 13.47 16.31 -14.20
C ARG A 98 12.09 15.83 -14.60
N ALA A 99 11.49 14.97 -13.77
CA ALA A 99 10.13 14.49 -14.01
C ALA A 99 9.43 14.13 -12.72
N GLN A 100 8.16 14.53 -12.58
CA GLN A 100 7.31 14.22 -11.45
C GLN A 100 5.99 13.63 -11.92
N ILE A 101 5.57 12.52 -11.27
CA ILE A 101 4.25 11.91 -11.46
C ILE A 101 3.51 11.85 -10.13
N VAL A 102 2.29 12.35 -10.12
CA VAL A 102 1.36 12.23 -8.98
C VAL A 102 0.22 11.30 -9.38
N MET A 103 0.24 10.08 -8.87
CA MET A 103 -0.79 9.06 -9.16
C MET A 103 -1.23 8.38 -7.86
N ALA A 104 -2.54 8.20 -7.69
CA ALA A 104 -3.08 7.47 -6.55
C ALA A 104 -2.53 6.04 -6.44
N THR A 105 -2.54 5.49 -5.25
CA THR A 105 -2.20 4.07 -5.02
C THR A 105 -3.15 3.18 -5.83
N GLY A 106 -2.62 2.11 -6.42
CA GLY A 106 -3.41 1.20 -7.27
C GLY A 106 -3.37 1.51 -8.77
N LEU A 107 -2.96 2.71 -9.19
CA LEU A 107 -2.87 3.11 -10.60
C LEU A 107 -1.60 2.62 -11.33
N GLY A 108 -0.67 1.98 -10.63
CA GLY A 108 0.49 1.35 -11.25
C GLY A 108 1.72 2.25 -11.42
N LYS A 109 1.96 3.20 -10.49
CA LYS A 109 3.15 4.05 -10.47
C LYS A 109 4.45 3.31 -10.77
N THR A 110 4.68 2.20 -10.07
CA THR A 110 5.90 1.39 -10.19
C THR A 110 6.05 0.77 -11.58
N VAL A 111 4.93 0.35 -12.19
CA VAL A 111 4.93 -0.24 -13.54
C VAL A 111 5.29 0.82 -14.59
N VAL A 112 4.72 2.01 -14.46
CA VAL A 112 5.04 3.18 -15.31
C VAL A 112 6.51 3.55 -15.22
N MET A 113 7.07 3.63 -14.00
CA MET A 113 8.50 3.88 -13.80
C MET A 113 9.37 2.80 -14.43
N ALA A 114 9.05 1.53 -14.19
CA ALA A 114 9.83 0.40 -14.69
C ALA A 114 9.86 0.35 -16.21
N GLU A 115 8.73 0.63 -16.86
CA GLU A 115 8.65 0.71 -18.32
C GLU A 115 9.50 1.85 -18.89
N ALA A 116 9.35 3.06 -18.33
CA ALA A 116 10.14 4.22 -18.75
C ALA A 116 11.66 3.96 -18.63
N VAL A 117 12.08 3.31 -17.53
CA VAL A 117 13.48 2.92 -17.32
C VAL A 117 13.94 1.86 -18.32
N ALA A 118 13.10 0.86 -18.57
CA ALA A 118 13.41 -0.19 -19.55
C ALA A 118 13.65 0.40 -20.94
N ASP A 119 12.81 1.36 -21.34
CA ASP A 119 12.95 2.07 -22.63
C ASP A 119 14.22 2.93 -22.67
N LEU A 120 14.47 3.73 -21.63
CA LEU A 120 15.68 4.55 -21.55
C LEU A 120 16.96 3.70 -21.62
N LEU A 121 16.98 2.56 -20.94
CA LEU A 121 18.13 1.62 -20.99
C LEU A 121 18.26 0.94 -22.36
N ARG A 122 17.14 0.52 -22.97
CA ARG A 122 17.11 -0.09 -24.31
C ARG A 122 17.66 0.85 -25.35
N ASP A 123 17.32 2.11 -25.28
CA ASP A 123 17.75 3.13 -26.23
C ASP A 123 19.15 3.69 -25.91
N GLY A 124 19.82 3.19 -24.84
CA GLY A 124 21.16 3.63 -24.44
C GLY A 124 21.22 5.09 -23.95
N LEU A 125 20.12 5.63 -23.49
CA LEU A 125 19.97 7.05 -23.11
C LEU A 125 20.33 7.34 -21.63
N VAL A 126 20.66 6.29 -20.87
CA VAL A 126 21.13 6.43 -19.48
C VAL A 126 22.65 6.36 -19.46
N GLU A 127 23.29 7.39 -18.93
CA GLU A 127 24.74 7.45 -18.84
C GLU A 127 25.31 6.20 -18.12
N ARG A 128 26.25 5.50 -18.77
CA ARG A 128 26.87 4.26 -18.29
C ARG A 128 25.88 3.15 -17.94
N ASN A 129 24.63 3.24 -18.38
CA ASN A 129 23.54 2.32 -18.03
C ASN A 129 23.38 2.14 -16.51
N ARG A 130 23.53 3.21 -15.72
CA ARG A 130 23.43 3.17 -14.25
C ARG A 130 22.22 3.93 -13.77
N VAL A 131 21.30 3.21 -13.16
CA VAL A 131 20.07 3.74 -12.53
C VAL A 131 20.11 3.45 -11.04
N LEU A 132 19.74 4.45 -10.22
CA LEU A 132 19.52 4.28 -8.78
C LEU A 132 18.07 4.53 -8.47
N VAL A 133 17.42 3.60 -7.78
CA VAL A 133 16.03 3.74 -7.28
C VAL A 133 16.09 3.84 -5.75
N LEU A 134 15.63 4.96 -5.22
CA LEU A 134 15.63 5.27 -3.80
C LEU A 134 14.23 5.14 -3.20
N ALA A 135 14.17 4.54 -2.03
CA ALA A 135 13.01 4.51 -1.17
C ALA A 135 13.40 4.80 0.29
N HIS A 136 12.41 5.04 1.16
CA HIS A 136 12.68 5.39 2.55
C HIS A 136 12.76 4.15 3.48
N THR A 137 12.19 2.99 3.10
CA THR A 137 12.27 1.75 3.88
C THR A 137 12.84 0.59 3.08
N ARG A 138 13.36 -0.42 3.79
CA ARG A 138 13.88 -1.64 3.19
C ARG A 138 12.76 -2.45 2.52
N GLU A 139 11.60 -2.52 3.13
CA GLU A 139 10.43 -3.23 2.58
C GLU A 139 10.00 -2.65 1.23
N LEU A 140 10.03 -1.31 1.10
CA LEU A 140 9.78 -0.62 -0.19
C LEU A 140 10.84 -0.98 -1.22
N VAL A 141 12.12 -0.99 -0.85
CA VAL A 141 13.22 -1.38 -1.75
C VAL A 141 12.99 -2.79 -2.29
N GLU A 142 12.68 -3.76 -1.43
CA GLU A 142 12.41 -5.14 -1.81
C GLU A 142 11.17 -5.26 -2.71
N GLN A 143 10.13 -4.48 -2.42
CA GLN A 143 8.92 -4.44 -3.23
C GLN A 143 9.19 -3.83 -4.63
N LEU A 144 9.86 -2.69 -4.69
CA LEU A 144 10.23 -2.03 -5.94
C LEU A 144 11.10 -2.95 -6.79
N HIS A 145 12.14 -3.54 -6.21
CA HIS A 145 13.02 -4.49 -6.90
C HIS A 145 12.21 -5.63 -7.53
N ARG A 146 11.30 -6.25 -6.77
CA ARG A 146 10.43 -7.33 -7.26
C ARG A 146 9.51 -6.88 -8.39
N GLN A 147 8.85 -5.72 -8.24
CA GLN A 147 7.92 -5.20 -9.24
C GLN A 147 8.64 -4.79 -10.53
N PHE A 148 9.79 -4.13 -10.42
CA PHE A 148 10.63 -3.81 -11.57
C PHE A 148 11.10 -5.07 -12.30
N TRP A 149 11.55 -6.08 -11.55
CA TRP A 149 12.03 -7.33 -12.14
C TRP A 149 10.98 -8.01 -13.03
N PHE A 150 9.70 -7.96 -12.66
CA PHE A 150 8.62 -8.49 -13.51
C PHE A 150 8.40 -7.68 -14.80
N GLN A 151 8.78 -6.41 -14.81
CA GLN A 151 8.56 -5.52 -15.95
C GLN A 151 9.77 -5.41 -16.86
N LEU A 152 10.97 -5.63 -16.33
CA LEU A 152 12.22 -5.45 -17.05
C LEU A 152 12.55 -6.63 -17.98
N PRO A 153 13.20 -6.38 -19.14
CA PRO A 153 13.78 -7.45 -19.94
C PRO A 153 14.92 -8.15 -19.20
N LYS A 154 15.18 -9.42 -19.54
CA LYS A 154 16.17 -10.25 -18.84
C LYS A 154 17.62 -9.75 -18.89
N TRP A 155 17.94 -8.92 -19.86
CA TRP A 155 19.28 -8.37 -20.02
C TRP A 155 19.57 -7.20 -19.06
N VAL A 156 18.53 -6.65 -18.41
CA VAL A 156 18.72 -5.59 -17.43
C VAL A 156 19.07 -6.20 -16.07
N SER A 157 20.28 -5.91 -15.62
CA SER A 157 20.71 -6.34 -14.27
C SER A 157 20.04 -5.53 -13.18
N THR A 158 19.69 -6.19 -12.10
CA THR A 158 19.12 -5.54 -10.90
C THR A 158 19.91 -5.90 -9.66
N HIS A 159 20.15 -4.91 -8.81
CA HIS A 159 20.95 -5.03 -7.60
C HIS A 159 20.19 -4.43 -6.42
N GLN A 160 20.37 -4.99 -5.23
CA GLN A 160 19.95 -4.36 -4.00
C GLN A 160 21.17 -3.93 -3.19
N MET A 161 21.13 -2.74 -2.65
CA MET A 161 22.14 -2.24 -1.74
C MET A 161 21.52 -2.12 -0.34
N SER A 162 22.00 -2.95 0.57
CA SER A 162 21.61 -2.97 1.97
C SER A 162 22.83 -2.84 2.89
N GLU A 163 22.62 -2.84 4.19
CA GLU A 163 23.72 -2.78 5.16
C GLU A 163 24.69 -3.95 4.96
N GLY A 164 25.91 -3.63 4.50
CA GLY A 164 26.99 -4.60 4.28
C GLY A 164 27.01 -5.29 2.90
N GLU A 165 26.00 -5.14 2.06
CA GLU A 165 25.96 -5.73 0.72
C GLU A 165 26.11 -4.65 -0.34
N PHE A 166 27.06 -4.86 -1.27
CA PHE A 166 27.30 -3.99 -2.42
C PHE A 166 27.15 -4.76 -3.73
N PRO A 167 26.66 -4.10 -4.79
CA PRO A 167 26.73 -4.66 -6.12
C PRO A 167 28.19 -4.96 -6.51
N VAL A 168 28.41 -6.10 -7.17
CA VAL A 168 29.72 -6.43 -7.75
C VAL A 168 30.05 -5.52 -8.93
N TYR A 169 29.04 -5.04 -9.62
CA TYR A 169 29.09 -4.06 -10.70
C TYR A 169 27.85 -3.18 -10.64
N TRP A 170 27.86 -2.02 -11.31
CA TRP A 170 26.87 -0.98 -11.15
C TRP A 170 25.99 -0.74 -12.39
N GLU A 171 26.25 -1.44 -13.49
CA GLU A 171 25.40 -1.37 -14.66
C GLU A 171 24.06 -2.04 -14.39
N GLY A 172 22.99 -1.41 -14.90
CA GLY A 172 21.60 -1.82 -14.61
C GLY A 172 20.97 -0.94 -13.54
N ILE A 173 20.12 -1.51 -12.71
CA ILE A 173 19.32 -0.79 -11.71
C ILE A 173 19.74 -1.22 -10.31
N THR A 174 20.15 -0.25 -9.50
CA THR A 174 20.42 -0.44 -8.06
C THR A 174 19.28 0.10 -7.25
N PHE A 175 18.74 -0.72 -6.36
CA PHE A 175 17.68 -0.33 -5.41
C PHE A 175 18.29 -0.15 -4.03
N ALA A 176 18.03 0.98 -3.38
CA ALA A 176 18.60 1.30 -2.07
C ALA A 176 17.64 2.11 -1.19
N THR A 177 17.79 2.00 0.13
CA THR A 177 17.21 3.01 1.00
C THR A 177 18.05 4.29 0.93
N VAL A 178 17.41 5.44 1.15
CA VAL A 178 18.15 6.71 1.22
C VAL A 178 19.22 6.70 2.29
N GLN A 179 18.99 6.03 3.42
CA GLN A 179 19.98 5.89 4.50
C GLN A 179 21.20 5.06 4.04
N SER A 180 20.95 3.92 3.36
CA SER A 180 22.04 3.08 2.84
C SER A 180 22.87 3.84 1.80
N ALA A 181 22.23 4.61 0.92
CA ALA A 181 22.91 5.44 -0.06
C ALA A 181 23.76 6.54 0.62
N ARG A 182 23.17 7.24 1.60
CA ARG A 182 23.86 8.32 2.35
C ARG A 182 25.10 7.82 3.08
N LEU A 183 25.04 6.67 3.74
CA LEU A 183 26.16 6.11 4.48
C LEU A 183 27.34 5.72 3.59
N ARG A 184 27.17 5.70 2.28
CA ARG A 184 28.13 5.17 1.31
C ARG A 184 28.38 6.10 0.12
N LEU A 185 28.04 7.36 0.24
CA LEU A 185 28.17 8.35 -0.86
C LEU A 185 29.56 8.33 -1.50
N ASP A 186 30.62 8.20 -0.69
CA ASP A 186 32.00 8.18 -1.17
C ASP A 186 32.34 6.92 -1.99
N ALA A 187 31.59 5.84 -1.84
CA ALA A 187 31.79 4.58 -2.55
C ALA A 187 30.84 4.40 -3.73
N LEU A 188 29.84 5.26 -3.87
CA LEU A 188 28.88 5.19 -4.96
C LEU A 188 29.45 5.78 -6.26
N PRO A 189 29.21 5.14 -7.41
CA PRO A 189 29.55 5.75 -8.69
C PRO A 189 28.53 6.82 -9.05
N SER A 190 28.83 7.58 -10.11
CA SER A 190 27.83 8.43 -10.74
C SER A 190 26.70 7.59 -11.37
N PHE A 191 25.44 8.02 -11.18
CA PHE A 191 24.26 7.45 -11.79
C PHE A 191 23.71 8.38 -12.87
N GLY A 192 23.39 7.85 -14.05
CA GLY A 192 22.78 8.61 -15.13
C GLY A 192 21.32 9.00 -14.82
N LEU A 193 20.63 8.17 -14.05
CA LEU A 193 19.25 8.40 -13.63
C LEU A 193 19.09 8.01 -12.15
N VAL A 194 18.47 8.89 -11.37
CA VAL A 194 18.00 8.58 -10.02
C VAL A 194 16.48 8.70 -9.98
N LEU A 195 15.83 7.70 -9.43
CA LEU A 195 14.38 7.66 -9.21
C LEU A 195 14.07 7.61 -7.73
N VAL A 196 13.01 8.32 -7.33
CA VAL A 196 12.52 8.32 -5.94
C VAL A 196 11.07 7.86 -5.92
N ASP A 197 10.83 6.74 -5.26
CA ASP A 197 9.45 6.34 -4.91
C ASP A 197 9.02 7.04 -3.62
N GLU A 198 7.72 7.32 -3.52
CA GLU A 198 7.12 8.18 -2.51
C GLU A 198 7.88 9.53 -2.38
N ALA A 199 8.02 10.19 -3.54
CA ALA A 199 8.81 11.42 -3.71
C ALA A 199 8.45 12.56 -2.75
N HIS A 200 7.28 12.50 -2.09
CA HIS A 200 6.94 13.46 -1.03
C HIS A 200 7.93 13.44 0.16
N HIS A 201 8.74 12.38 0.30
CA HIS A 201 9.83 12.34 1.29
C HIS A 201 11.07 13.14 0.89
N ILE A 202 11.21 13.58 -0.37
CA ILE A 202 12.38 14.33 -0.86
C ILE A 202 12.64 15.60 -0.04
N GLY A 203 11.58 16.28 0.45
CA GLY A 203 11.72 17.43 1.33
C GLY A 203 12.42 17.17 2.67
N ALA A 204 12.58 15.92 3.10
CA ALA A 204 13.35 15.60 4.30
C ALA A 204 14.84 15.88 4.06
N GLU A 205 15.50 16.42 5.08
CA GLU A 205 16.91 16.84 4.99
C GLU A 205 17.84 15.70 4.52
N THR A 206 17.62 14.49 5.01
CA THR A 206 18.40 13.29 4.62
C THR A 206 18.30 13.02 3.13
N PHE A 207 17.10 13.12 2.53
CA PHE A 207 16.91 12.92 1.10
C PHE A 207 17.60 14.02 0.29
N ARG A 208 17.40 15.30 0.67
CA ARG A 208 18.00 16.42 -0.04
C ARG A 208 19.52 16.32 -0.05
N GLN A 209 20.15 16.15 1.11
CA GLN A 209 21.61 16.00 1.20
C GLN A 209 22.14 14.83 0.36
N THR A 210 21.40 13.74 0.30
CA THR A 210 21.79 12.58 -0.51
C THR A 210 21.66 12.87 -1.99
N LEU A 211 20.57 13.49 -2.43
CA LEU A 211 20.37 13.87 -3.85
C LEU A 211 21.36 14.94 -4.31
N ASP A 212 21.66 15.94 -3.48
CA ASP A 212 22.66 16.96 -3.76
C ASP A 212 24.04 16.36 -3.95
N ALA A 213 24.43 15.41 -3.08
CA ALA A 213 25.71 14.72 -3.19
C ALA A 213 25.78 13.79 -4.42
N LEU A 214 24.71 13.09 -4.77
CA LEU A 214 24.62 12.26 -5.97
C LEU A 214 24.62 13.09 -7.26
N SER A 215 24.09 14.29 -7.20
CA SER A 215 23.99 15.25 -8.32
C SER A 215 23.58 14.60 -9.66
N PRO A 216 22.43 13.92 -9.72
CA PRO A 216 22.07 13.11 -10.88
C PRO A 216 21.75 13.99 -12.09
N LYS A 217 22.16 13.53 -13.28
CA LYS A 217 21.80 14.17 -14.54
C LYS A 217 20.28 14.14 -14.77
N MET A 218 19.67 12.97 -14.57
CA MET A 218 18.23 12.79 -14.62
C MET A 218 17.71 12.40 -13.24
N LEU A 219 16.65 13.07 -12.78
CA LEU A 219 15.97 12.81 -11.51
C LEU A 219 14.47 12.71 -11.72
N GLY A 220 13.91 11.55 -11.44
CA GLY A 220 12.47 11.30 -11.50
C GLY A 220 11.88 10.98 -10.13
N GLY A 221 10.65 11.41 -9.89
CA GLY A 221 9.94 11.10 -8.66
C GLY A 221 8.48 10.73 -8.88
N VAL A 222 7.99 9.77 -8.11
CA VAL A 222 6.58 9.40 -8.13
C VAL A 222 6.02 9.43 -6.72
N THR A 223 4.76 9.85 -6.59
CA THR A 223 4.06 9.86 -5.29
C THR A 223 2.56 9.70 -5.49
N ALA A 224 1.87 9.17 -4.48
CA ALA A 224 0.42 9.18 -4.44
C ALA A 224 -0.14 10.51 -3.90
N THR A 225 0.64 11.19 -3.08
CA THR A 225 0.23 12.40 -2.35
C THR A 225 1.33 13.45 -2.45
N PRO A 226 1.13 14.55 -3.19
CA PRO A 226 2.15 15.59 -3.33
C PRO A 226 2.24 16.50 -2.10
N TRP A 227 1.26 16.42 -1.19
CA TRP A 227 1.18 17.33 -0.04
C TRP A 227 1.98 16.82 1.16
N ARG A 228 2.78 17.71 1.70
CA ARG A 228 3.41 17.54 3.02
C ARG A 228 2.82 18.57 3.97
N GLY A 229 2.68 18.18 5.24
CA GLY A 229 2.23 19.08 6.30
C GLY A 229 3.20 20.23 6.61
N ASP A 230 4.46 20.16 6.12
CA ASP A 230 5.50 21.18 6.29
C ASP A 230 5.54 22.21 5.16
N GLY A 231 4.61 22.15 4.18
CA GLY A 231 4.51 23.11 3.07
C GLY A 231 5.63 23.03 2.03
N TYR A 232 6.46 21.99 2.05
CA TYR A 232 7.55 21.82 1.10
C TYR A 232 7.02 21.54 -0.32
N ASP A 233 7.48 22.33 -1.29
CA ASP A 233 7.08 22.25 -2.69
C ASP A 233 8.03 21.37 -3.51
N LEU A 234 7.55 20.18 -3.93
CA LEU A 234 8.31 19.24 -4.74
C LEU A 234 8.63 19.77 -6.15
N ASP A 235 7.82 20.70 -6.64
CA ASP A 235 7.97 21.27 -7.99
C ASP A 235 9.32 21.99 -8.15
N GLN A 236 9.93 22.45 -7.04
CA GLN A 236 11.24 23.07 -7.03
C GLN A 236 12.38 22.10 -7.36
N ILE A 237 12.23 20.82 -7.07
CA ILE A 237 13.26 19.79 -7.30
C ILE A 237 12.98 18.97 -8.55
N LEU A 238 11.74 18.57 -8.73
CA LEU A 238 11.33 17.63 -9.78
C LEU A 238 10.66 18.29 -10.97
N GLY A 239 10.41 19.60 -10.89
CA GLY A 239 9.54 20.32 -11.82
C GLY A 239 8.05 20.04 -11.56
N PRO A 240 7.15 20.76 -12.27
CA PRO A 240 5.72 20.55 -12.10
C PRO A 240 5.33 19.11 -12.49
N PRO A 241 4.33 18.53 -11.83
CA PRO A 241 3.89 17.17 -12.12
C PRO A 241 3.34 17.07 -13.55
N LEU A 242 3.84 16.10 -14.29
CA LEU A 242 3.40 15.78 -15.65
C LEU A 242 1.94 15.33 -15.69
N VAL A 243 1.53 14.69 -14.62
CA VAL A 243 0.20 14.14 -14.47
C VAL A 243 -0.18 14.18 -12.98
N ARG A 244 -1.45 14.48 -12.72
CA ARG A 244 -2.08 14.35 -11.40
C ARG A 244 -3.35 13.52 -11.56
N VAL A 245 -3.30 12.25 -11.13
CA VAL A 245 -4.47 11.36 -11.12
C VAL A 245 -4.75 10.93 -9.69
N GLY A 246 -5.73 11.58 -9.07
CA GLY A 246 -6.20 11.25 -7.72
C GLY A 246 -7.08 10.00 -7.69
N ILE A 247 -7.52 9.58 -6.49
CA ILE A 247 -8.48 8.47 -6.34
C ILE A 247 -9.80 8.81 -7.04
N ALA A 248 -10.32 10.02 -6.83
CA ALA A 248 -11.59 10.45 -7.41
C ALA A 248 -11.57 10.37 -8.95
N GLU A 249 -10.51 10.90 -9.56
CA GLU A 249 -10.33 10.84 -11.01
C GLU A 249 -10.11 9.41 -11.49
N GLY A 250 -9.34 8.60 -10.77
CA GLY A 250 -9.13 7.18 -11.09
C GLY A 250 -10.42 6.36 -11.02
N LEU A 251 -11.32 6.65 -10.08
CA LEU A 251 -12.68 6.08 -10.01
C LEU A 251 -13.55 6.54 -11.19
N GLN A 252 -13.56 7.84 -11.45
CA GLN A 252 -14.34 8.46 -12.53
C GLN A 252 -13.99 7.91 -13.91
N GLN A 253 -12.70 7.67 -14.15
CA GLN A 253 -12.21 7.13 -15.42
C GLN A 253 -12.24 5.59 -15.49
N GLY A 254 -12.67 4.90 -14.42
CA GLY A 254 -12.72 3.44 -14.36
C GLY A 254 -11.32 2.78 -14.28
N PHE A 255 -10.29 3.52 -13.88
CA PHE A 255 -8.94 2.98 -13.65
C PHE A 255 -8.81 2.25 -12.32
N LEU A 256 -9.73 2.53 -11.40
CA LEU A 256 -9.85 1.90 -10.09
C LEU A 256 -11.17 1.11 -10.02
N SER A 257 -11.22 0.09 -9.15
CA SER A 257 -12.43 -0.68 -8.88
C SER A 257 -13.49 0.19 -8.24
N GLU A 258 -14.75 -0.11 -8.53
CA GLU A 258 -15.87 0.52 -7.85
C GLU A 258 -15.79 0.38 -6.33
N VAL A 259 -16.28 1.36 -5.61
CA VAL A 259 -16.27 1.42 -4.15
C VAL A 259 -17.68 1.53 -3.61
N ASP A 260 -18.04 0.58 -2.77
CA ASP A 260 -19.23 0.67 -1.92
C ASP A 260 -18.77 1.11 -0.52
N TYR A 261 -18.80 2.42 -0.28
CA TYR A 261 -18.32 3.00 0.95
C TYR A 261 -19.47 3.19 1.94
N ARG A 262 -19.37 2.53 3.09
CA ARG A 262 -20.39 2.58 4.14
C ARG A 262 -19.79 3.18 5.40
N LEU A 263 -20.21 4.40 5.70
CA LEU A 263 -19.94 5.05 6.99
C LEU A 263 -20.93 4.53 8.02
N LEU A 264 -20.42 3.83 9.03
CA LEU A 264 -21.23 3.27 10.11
C LEU A 264 -21.07 4.16 11.35
N ALA A 265 -22.02 5.05 11.54
CA ALA A 265 -22.05 5.98 12.67
C ALA A 265 -23.21 5.58 13.60
N ASP A 266 -22.95 4.59 14.46
CA ASP A 266 -24.03 3.88 15.13
C ASP A 266 -24.42 4.38 16.50
N ASN A 267 -23.55 5.10 17.16
CA ASN A 267 -23.77 5.42 18.57
C ASN A 267 -23.71 6.93 18.78
N LEU A 268 -24.82 7.59 18.46
CA LEU A 268 -25.00 8.98 18.84
C LEU A 268 -25.49 9.09 20.29
N ASP A 269 -24.86 9.93 21.08
CA ASP A 269 -25.38 10.27 22.41
C ASP A 269 -26.56 11.22 22.29
N TRP A 270 -27.76 10.64 22.14
CA TRP A 270 -29.01 11.38 21.98
C TRP A 270 -29.32 12.27 23.19
N LYS A 271 -28.87 11.90 24.42
CA LYS A 271 -29.01 12.75 25.59
C LYS A 271 -28.18 14.02 25.44
N PHE A 272 -26.92 13.84 24.99
CA PHE A 272 -26.07 14.97 24.70
C PHE A 272 -26.65 15.86 23.57
N VAL A 273 -27.19 15.27 22.50
CA VAL A 273 -27.82 16.01 21.40
C VAL A 273 -29.02 16.85 21.93
N GLN A 274 -29.88 16.27 22.78
CA GLN A 274 -31.00 16.97 23.38
C GLN A 274 -30.56 18.13 24.27
N GLU A 275 -29.53 17.92 25.09
CA GLU A 275 -29.02 18.92 26.02
C GLU A 275 -28.20 20.00 25.31
N ALA A 276 -27.59 19.66 24.20
CA ALA A 276 -26.65 20.50 23.49
C ALA A 276 -27.26 21.34 22.36
N SER A 277 -28.56 21.13 22.02
CA SER A 277 -29.23 21.90 20.96
C SER A 277 -29.14 23.41 21.22
N LYS A 278 -28.91 24.21 20.19
CA LYS A 278 -28.71 25.66 20.23
C LYS A 278 -27.43 26.17 20.91
N HIS A 279 -26.50 25.32 21.29
CA HIS A 279 -25.20 25.73 21.82
C HIS A 279 -24.10 25.53 20.79
N ARG A 280 -23.03 26.31 20.89
CA ARG A 280 -21.85 26.21 20.03
C ARG A 280 -20.77 25.35 20.70
N TYR A 281 -20.26 24.37 19.95
CA TYR A 281 -19.24 23.46 20.43
C TYR A 281 -18.08 23.41 19.44
N SER A 282 -16.86 23.20 19.94
CA SER A 282 -15.74 22.87 19.06
C SER A 282 -15.88 21.46 18.47
N LEU A 283 -15.33 21.24 17.30
CA LEU A 283 -15.36 19.94 16.61
C LEU A 283 -14.78 18.83 17.50
N SER A 284 -13.69 19.09 18.20
CA SER A 284 -13.06 18.16 19.14
C SER A 284 -13.96 17.78 20.31
N HIS A 285 -14.80 18.70 20.77
CA HIS A 285 -15.80 18.42 21.81
C HIS A 285 -16.93 17.54 21.26
N LEU A 286 -17.44 17.86 20.07
CA LEU A 286 -18.49 17.09 19.42
C LEU A 286 -18.02 15.65 19.13
N ASN A 287 -16.82 15.46 18.62
CA ASN A 287 -16.26 14.13 18.38
C ASN A 287 -16.23 13.25 19.64
N ARG A 288 -15.94 13.84 20.80
CA ARG A 288 -15.89 13.08 22.06
C ARG A 288 -17.24 12.79 22.69
N LYS A 289 -18.23 13.65 22.45
CA LYS A 289 -19.53 13.59 23.14
C LYS A 289 -20.66 13.09 22.25
N LEU A 290 -20.62 13.43 20.96
CA LEU A 290 -21.68 13.09 20.02
C LEU A 290 -21.52 11.67 19.46
N ILE A 291 -20.29 11.27 19.12
CA ILE A 291 -20.02 9.98 18.50
C ILE A 291 -19.47 9.02 19.57
N LEU A 292 -20.24 7.98 19.86
CA LEU A 292 -19.80 6.88 20.71
C LEU A 292 -19.15 5.80 19.82
N PRO A 293 -17.99 5.24 20.21
CA PRO A 293 -17.39 4.14 19.48
C PRO A 293 -18.30 2.93 19.40
N THR A 294 -18.50 2.36 18.23
CA THR A 294 -19.20 1.08 18.06
C THR A 294 -18.47 0.00 18.87
N ARG A 295 -19.21 -0.87 19.55
CA ARG A 295 -18.62 -2.00 20.27
C ARG A 295 -17.99 -2.97 19.27
N ASP A 296 -16.80 -3.43 19.57
CA ASP A 296 -16.04 -4.34 18.67
C ASP A 296 -16.83 -5.59 18.28
N GLU A 297 -17.64 -6.14 19.19
CA GLU A 297 -18.47 -7.31 18.89
C GLU A 297 -19.55 -7.01 17.85
N GLU A 298 -20.14 -5.84 17.89
CA GLU A 298 -21.12 -5.40 16.89
C GLU A 298 -20.43 -5.15 15.55
N ALA A 299 -19.26 -4.53 15.55
CA ALA A 299 -18.47 -4.33 14.36
C ALA A 299 -18.13 -5.66 13.69
N VAL A 300 -17.69 -6.66 14.47
CA VAL A 300 -17.39 -8.01 13.94
C VAL A 300 -18.64 -8.67 13.35
N ARG A 301 -19.81 -8.51 13.98
CA ARG A 301 -21.07 -9.03 13.48
C ARG A 301 -21.43 -8.43 12.12
N ILE A 302 -21.33 -7.11 12.00
CA ILE A 302 -21.58 -6.40 10.73
C ILE A 302 -20.59 -6.84 9.65
N VAL A 303 -19.30 -6.94 9.99
CA VAL A 303 -18.26 -7.43 9.07
C VAL A 303 -18.60 -8.84 8.58
N ARG A 304 -19.04 -9.74 9.49
CA ARG A 304 -19.43 -11.12 9.12
C ARG A 304 -20.63 -11.13 8.19
N GLU A 305 -21.66 -10.38 8.51
CA GLU A 305 -22.88 -10.29 7.71
C GLU A 305 -22.57 -9.79 6.30
N VAL A 306 -21.83 -8.69 6.16
CA VAL A 306 -21.45 -8.14 4.85
C VAL A 306 -20.55 -9.10 4.08
N PHE A 307 -19.59 -9.73 4.75
CA PHE A 307 -18.68 -10.69 4.12
C PHE A 307 -19.43 -11.86 3.49
N ASP A 308 -20.43 -12.41 4.19
CA ASP A 308 -21.23 -13.55 3.71
C ASP A 308 -22.25 -13.15 2.65
N GLN A 309 -23.02 -12.09 2.90
CA GLN A 309 -24.08 -11.64 1.99
C GLN A 309 -23.51 -11.21 0.64
N GLU A 310 -22.36 -10.52 0.66
CA GLU A 310 -21.72 -10.05 -0.55
C GLU A 310 -20.63 -10.96 -1.10
N LYS A 311 -20.46 -12.16 -0.49
CA LYS A 311 -19.52 -13.19 -0.92
C LYS A 311 -18.10 -12.67 -1.08
N ARG A 312 -17.62 -11.87 -0.08
CA ARG A 312 -16.26 -11.35 -0.08
C ARG A 312 -15.24 -12.47 0.17
N ARG A 313 -14.00 -12.29 -0.29
CA ARG A 313 -12.97 -13.33 -0.27
C ARG A 313 -11.80 -13.03 0.64
N GLY A 314 -11.48 -11.74 0.80
CA GLY A 314 -10.36 -11.35 1.63
C GLY A 314 -10.40 -9.88 2.03
N GLY A 315 -10.07 -9.59 3.28
CA GLY A 315 -10.18 -8.24 3.81
C GLY A 315 -9.05 -7.82 4.74
N ILE A 316 -8.97 -6.48 4.89
CA ILE A 316 -8.04 -5.85 5.81
C ILE A 316 -8.83 -4.99 6.79
N VAL A 317 -8.49 -5.12 8.08
CA VAL A 317 -8.99 -4.28 9.17
C VAL A 317 -7.88 -3.36 9.64
N PHE A 318 -8.10 -2.08 9.60
CA PHE A 318 -7.21 -1.06 10.16
C PHE A 318 -7.62 -0.74 11.60
N SER A 319 -6.74 -1.06 12.54
CA SER A 319 -6.95 -1.02 13.97
C SER A 319 -6.24 0.16 14.63
N PRO A 320 -6.75 0.72 15.74
CA PRO A 320 -6.12 1.86 16.40
C PRO A 320 -4.79 1.51 17.11
N THR A 321 -4.68 0.32 17.68
CA THR A 321 -3.50 -0.12 18.44
C THR A 321 -3.17 -1.59 18.19
N ILE A 322 -1.95 -1.99 18.48
CA ILE A 322 -1.49 -3.39 18.33
C ILE A 322 -2.33 -4.32 19.21
N LEU A 323 -2.57 -3.93 20.45
CA LEU A 323 -3.39 -4.71 21.38
C LEU A 323 -4.82 -4.89 20.83
N HIS A 324 -5.44 -3.81 20.34
CA HIS A 324 -6.74 -3.88 19.71
C HIS A 324 -6.73 -4.80 18.47
N ALA A 325 -5.70 -4.72 17.64
CA ALA A 325 -5.58 -5.58 16.46
C ALA A 325 -5.55 -7.07 16.84
N GLN A 326 -4.79 -7.43 17.88
CA GLN A 326 -4.73 -8.81 18.40
C GLN A 326 -6.08 -9.28 18.96
N MET A 327 -6.74 -8.44 19.74
CA MET A 327 -8.06 -8.72 20.31
C MET A 327 -9.10 -8.87 19.21
N PHE A 328 -9.16 -7.94 18.26
CA PHE A 328 -10.12 -7.94 17.18
C PHE A 328 -9.93 -9.14 16.23
N ALA A 329 -8.69 -9.52 15.92
CA ALA A 329 -8.40 -10.76 15.20
C ALA A 329 -8.90 -12.00 15.97
N GLY A 330 -8.76 -12.01 17.31
CA GLY A 330 -9.32 -13.03 18.18
C GLY A 330 -10.85 -13.09 18.13
N MET A 331 -11.51 -11.93 18.08
CA MET A 331 -12.97 -11.85 17.93
C MET A 331 -13.42 -12.35 16.56
N LEU A 332 -12.76 -11.92 15.47
CA LEU A 332 -13.04 -12.42 14.13
C LEU A 332 -12.96 -13.95 14.06
N ARG A 333 -11.97 -14.57 14.72
CA ARG A 333 -11.87 -16.05 14.78
C ARG A 333 -13.07 -16.69 15.49
N ARG A 334 -13.58 -16.08 16.57
CA ARG A 334 -14.79 -16.56 17.27
C ARG A 334 -16.04 -16.51 16.38
N TYR A 335 -16.07 -15.56 15.45
CA TYR A 335 -17.13 -15.44 14.45
C TYR A 335 -16.86 -16.22 13.15
N GLY A 336 -15.90 -17.16 13.16
CA GLY A 336 -15.66 -18.10 12.08
C GLY A 336 -14.73 -17.62 10.96
N PHE A 337 -14.08 -16.47 11.11
CA PHE A 337 -13.05 -16.03 10.16
C PHE A 337 -11.70 -16.70 10.45
N LYS A 338 -10.97 -17.01 9.39
CA LYS A 338 -9.54 -17.29 9.47
C LYS A 338 -8.80 -15.95 9.47
N SER A 339 -8.43 -15.47 10.65
CA SER A 339 -7.85 -14.12 10.79
C SER A 339 -6.61 -14.11 11.65
N GLU A 340 -5.65 -13.24 11.29
CA GLU A 340 -4.43 -12.98 12.05
C GLU A 340 -4.17 -11.47 12.15
N ALA A 341 -3.56 -11.07 13.27
CA ALA A 341 -3.06 -9.71 13.44
C ALA A 341 -1.62 -9.61 12.94
N ILE A 342 -1.29 -8.49 12.30
CA ILE A 342 0.05 -8.20 11.80
C ILE A 342 0.44 -6.77 12.19
N SER A 343 1.63 -6.62 12.78
CA SER A 343 2.12 -5.33 13.30
C SER A 343 3.65 -5.24 13.23
N SER A 344 4.20 -4.11 13.65
CA SER A 344 5.64 -3.92 13.81
C SER A 344 6.29 -4.88 14.80
N ASP A 345 5.53 -5.40 15.77
CA ASP A 345 6.04 -6.34 16.78
C ASP A 345 6.34 -7.74 16.21
N ASN A 346 5.74 -8.09 15.07
CA ASN A 346 6.05 -9.35 14.40
C ASN A 346 7.44 -9.30 13.78
N GLN A 347 8.18 -10.39 13.91
CA GLN A 347 9.43 -10.59 13.18
C GLN A 347 9.19 -10.48 11.66
N PRO A 348 10.14 -9.97 10.85
CA PRO A 348 9.96 -9.86 9.39
C PRO A 348 9.53 -11.19 8.75
N ARG A 349 10.13 -12.32 9.16
CA ARG A 349 9.77 -13.66 8.65
C ARG A 349 8.32 -14.05 8.98
N GLU A 350 7.84 -13.72 10.18
CA GLU A 350 6.44 -13.99 10.56
C GLU A 350 5.47 -13.17 9.71
N ARG A 351 5.80 -11.91 9.46
CA ARG A 351 5.00 -11.05 8.57
C ARG A 351 4.89 -11.66 7.17
N ASP A 352 6.01 -12.14 6.62
CA ASP A 352 6.03 -12.79 5.30
C ASP A 352 5.19 -14.06 5.25
N VAL A 353 5.18 -14.84 6.33
CA VAL A 353 4.32 -16.06 6.43
C VAL A 353 2.86 -15.68 6.45
N ILE A 354 2.46 -14.74 7.32
CA ILE A 354 1.06 -14.29 7.41
C ILE A 354 0.60 -13.76 6.04
N MET A 355 1.42 -12.92 5.41
CA MET A 355 1.12 -12.37 4.09
C MET A 355 1.03 -13.45 3.00
N SER A 356 1.91 -14.44 3.02
CA SER A 356 1.89 -15.55 2.07
C SER A 356 0.63 -16.41 2.23
N ARG A 357 0.24 -16.70 3.46
CA ARG A 357 -1.01 -17.42 3.78
C ARG A 357 -2.25 -16.65 3.33
N PHE A 358 -2.24 -15.34 3.51
CA PHE A 358 -3.33 -14.48 3.07
C PHE A 358 -3.43 -14.45 1.53
N ARG A 359 -2.29 -14.29 0.81
CA ARG A 359 -2.26 -14.37 -0.66
C ARG A 359 -2.72 -15.71 -1.21
N ALA A 360 -2.46 -16.79 -0.47
CA ALA A 360 -2.92 -18.14 -0.81
C ALA A 360 -4.40 -18.41 -0.46
N GLY A 361 -5.15 -17.43 0.07
CA GLY A 361 -6.53 -17.61 0.50
C GLY A 361 -6.70 -18.48 1.74
N GLN A 362 -5.64 -18.70 2.51
CA GLN A 362 -5.69 -19.47 3.76
C GLN A 362 -6.16 -18.61 4.95
N LEU A 363 -6.16 -17.30 4.80
CA LEU A 363 -6.72 -16.32 5.72
C LEU A 363 -7.78 -15.50 5.00
N ASP A 364 -8.88 -15.25 5.70
CA ASP A 364 -9.99 -14.42 5.22
C ASP A 364 -9.74 -12.94 5.56
N MET A 365 -9.15 -12.67 6.72
CA MET A 365 -8.96 -11.29 7.24
C MET A 365 -7.58 -11.11 7.85
N ILE A 366 -6.97 -9.96 7.56
CA ILE A 366 -5.79 -9.46 8.29
C ILE A 366 -6.20 -8.23 9.10
N VAL A 367 -5.81 -8.18 10.37
CA VAL A 367 -5.98 -7.01 11.23
C VAL A 367 -4.63 -6.35 11.44
N THR A 368 -4.52 -5.07 11.14
CA THR A 368 -3.24 -4.36 11.18
C THR A 368 -3.35 -2.98 11.84
N VAL A 369 -2.19 -2.52 12.34
CA VAL A 369 -2.00 -1.13 12.73
C VAL A 369 -1.07 -0.50 11.72
N ASP A 370 -0.88 0.56 11.34
CA ASP A 370 0.04 1.30 10.47
C ASP A 370 0.91 0.54 9.44
N LEU A 371 1.02 -0.77 9.53
CA LEU A 371 1.95 -1.57 8.73
C LEU A 371 1.72 -1.44 7.21
N PHE A 372 0.48 -1.16 6.80
CA PHE A 372 0.10 -0.97 5.40
C PHE A 372 -0.02 0.50 4.98
N ASN A 373 0.50 1.43 5.76
CA ASN A 373 0.47 2.85 5.40
C ASN A 373 1.40 3.11 4.22
N GLU A 374 2.60 2.54 4.22
CA GLU A 374 3.59 2.70 3.16
C GLU A 374 4.34 1.39 2.90
N GLY A 375 4.54 1.03 1.64
CA GLY A 375 5.52 0.05 1.20
C GLY A 375 5.18 -1.43 1.29
N VAL A 376 4.07 -1.86 1.86
CA VAL A 376 3.73 -3.28 1.88
C VAL A 376 2.82 -3.63 0.70
N ASP A 377 3.20 -4.63 -0.08
CA ASP A 377 2.37 -5.15 -1.17
C ASP A 377 1.19 -5.93 -0.60
N VAL A 378 0.04 -5.26 -0.56
CA VAL A 378 -1.21 -5.85 -0.10
C VAL A 378 -1.84 -6.63 -1.24
N PRO A 379 -2.24 -7.88 -1.00
CA PRO A 379 -2.98 -8.67 -2.00
C PRO A 379 -4.29 -7.98 -2.40
N ASP A 380 -4.89 -8.48 -3.45
CA ASP A 380 -6.18 -8.02 -3.93
C ASP A 380 -7.25 -8.31 -2.89
N VAL A 381 -7.69 -7.28 -2.18
CA VAL A 381 -8.75 -7.35 -1.17
C VAL A 381 -10.03 -6.76 -1.71
N ASP A 382 -11.16 -7.28 -1.27
CA ASP A 382 -12.49 -6.85 -1.69
C ASP A 382 -13.36 -6.32 -0.52
N ILE A 383 -12.81 -6.32 0.70
CA ILE A 383 -13.37 -5.62 1.85
C ILE A 383 -12.28 -4.91 2.65
N ILE A 384 -12.54 -3.66 3.03
CA ILE A 384 -11.67 -2.85 3.89
C ILE A 384 -12.50 -2.39 5.09
N VAL A 385 -11.96 -2.54 6.28
CA VAL A 385 -12.61 -2.14 7.53
C VAL A 385 -11.74 -1.13 8.26
N PHE A 386 -12.28 0.04 8.56
CA PHE A 386 -11.64 1.05 9.39
C PHE A 386 -12.24 1.03 10.80
N MET A 387 -11.42 0.67 11.79
CA MET A 387 -11.76 0.71 13.22
C MET A 387 -11.13 1.91 13.92
N ARG A 388 -10.52 2.81 13.16
CA ARG A 388 -9.87 4.01 13.67
C ARG A 388 -10.10 5.20 12.76
N ALA A 389 -10.21 6.40 13.35
CA ALA A 389 -10.04 7.65 12.62
C ALA A 389 -8.54 7.83 12.29
N THR A 390 -8.21 7.94 11.03
CA THR A 390 -6.90 8.43 10.58
C THR A 390 -7.04 9.92 10.32
N HIS A 391 -6.40 10.76 11.13
CA HIS A 391 -6.40 12.22 10.93
C HIS A 391 -5.62 12.68 9.71
N SER A 392 -4.84 11.81 9.07
CA SER A 392 -4.09 12.13 7.87
C SER A 392 -4.84 11.67 6.63
N ARG A 393 -5.33 12.63 5.82
CA ARG A 393 -5.88 12.38 4.49
C ARG A 393 -4.97 11.49 3.63
N ARG A 394 -3.64 11.67 3.77
CA ARG A 394 -2.63 10.87 3.06
C ARG A 394 -2.74 9.39 3.43
N ILE A 395 -2.76 9.07 4.72
CA ILE A 395 -2.83 7.69 5.22
C ILE A 395 -4.13 7.04 4.78
N PHE A 396 -5.25 7.75 4.88
CA PHE A 396 -6.54 7.28 4.41
C PHE A 396 -6.54 6.93 2.93
N VAL A 397 -6.06 7.86 2.09
CA VAL A 397 -5.97 7.68 0.64
C VAL A 397 -5.07 6.50 0.28
N GLN A 398 -3.96 6.32 0.98
CA GLN A 398 -3.05 5.18 0.76
C GLN A 398 -3.67 3.85 1.19
N GLN A 399 -4.36 3.81 2.32
CA GLN A 399 -5.05 2.61 2.82
C GLN A 399 -6.19 2.20 1.90
N LEU A 400 -7.05 3.14 1.52
CA LEU A 400 -8.15 2.92 0.59
C LEU A 400 -7.64 2.43 -0.77
N GLY A 401 -6.66 3.11 -1.34
CA GLY A 401 -6.10 2.79 -2.66
C GLY A 401 -5.56 1.36 -2.81
N ARG A 402 -5.26 0.68 -1.71
CA ARG A 402 -4.77 -0.71 -1.75
C ARG A 402 -5.85 -1.69 -2.20
N GLY A 403 -7.09 -1.48 -1.79
CA GLY A 403 -8.22 -2.29 -2.25
C GLY A 403 -8.73 -1.90 -3.64
N LEU A 404 -8.37 -0.74 -4.17
CA LEU A 404 -8.97 -0.21 -5.39
C LEU A 404 -8.36 -0.73 -6.70
N ARG A 405 -7.39 -1.62 -6.66
CA ARG A 405 -6.84 -2.22 -7.88
C ARG A 405 -7.93 -2.99 -8.63
N VAL A 406 -8.06 -2.71 -9.92
CA VAL A 406 -8.97 -3.47 -10.79
C VAL A 406 -8.44 -4.89 -10.95
N SER A 407 -9.27 -5.86 -10.65
CA SER A 407 -8.98 -7.30 -10.80
C SER A 407 -10.13 -7.99 -11.53
N PRO A 408 -9.84 -8.97 -12.42
CA PRO A 408 -10.89 -9.71 -13.14
C PRO A 408 -11.85 -10.47 -12.21
N THR A 409 -11.41 -10.70 -10.98
CA THR A 409 -12.15 -11.50 -9.99
C THR A 409 -12.93 -10.66 -8.98
N LYS A 410 -12.88 -9.34 -9.10
CA LYS A 410 -13.47 -8.38 -8.16
C LYS A 410 -14.37 -7.40 -8.88
N ASP A 411 -15.63 -7.36 -8.49
CA ASP A 411 -16.63 -6.42 -8.99
C ASP A 411 -16.46 -5.03 -8.37
N LYS A 412 -16.40 -4.98 -7.04
CA LYS A 412 -16.27 -3.76 -6.25
C LYS A 412 -15.47 -4.02 -4.97
N VAL A 413 -15.07 -2.95 -4.30
CA VAL A 413 -14.51 -3.00 -2.94
C VAL A 413 -15.56 -2.47 -1.98
N VAL A 414 -15.86 -3.23 -0.94
CA VAL A 414 -16.71 -2.76 0.17
C VAL A 414 -15.83 -2.16 1.25
N VAL A 415 -16.15 -0.94 1.64
CA VAL A 415 -15.47 -0.25 2.73
C VAL A 415 -16.46 -0.07 3.88
N LEU A 416 -16.13 -0.63 5.03
CA LEU A 416 -16.86 -0.43 6.28
C LEU A 416 -16.03 0.49 7.18
N ASP A 417 -16.50 1.70 7.39
CA ASP A 417 -15.81 2.69 8.21
C ASP A 417 -16.63 2.96 9.48
N PHE A 418 -16.15 2.39 10.61
CA PHE A 418 -16.75 2.59 11.93
C PHE A 418 -16.27 3.93 12.49
N VAL A 419 -17.04 4.97 12.20
CA VAL A 419 -16.64 6.37 12.38
C VAL A 419 -16.53 6.75 13.85
N THR A 420 -15.40 7.38 14.18
CA THR A 420 -15.17 8.02 15.48
C THR A 420 -14.86 9.52 15.35
N ASP A 421 -14.88 10.07 14.12
CA ASP A 421 -14.52 11.47 13.84
C ASP A 421 -15.38 12.07 12.72
N LEU A 422 -15.99 13.24 13.01
CA LEU A 422 -16.80 13.98 12.04
C LEU A 422 -16.00 14.45 10.82
N ARG A 423 -14.69 14.69 10.95
CA ARG A 423 -13.80 15.03 9.81
C ARG A 423 -13.74 13.91 8.77
N ARG A 424 -13.78 12.67 9.20
CA ARG A 424 -13.80 11.52 8.29
C ARG A 424 -15.04 11.55 7.40
N ILE A 425 -16.19 11.92 7.96
CA ILE A 425 -17.44 12.06 7.19
C ILE A 425 -17.25 13.12 6.11
N ALA A 426 -16.65 14.27 6.46
CA ALA A 426 -16.40 15.34 5.51
C ALA A 426 -15.43 14.93 4.39
N GLU A 427 -14.35 14.22 4.71
CA GLU A 427 -13.38 13.71 3.71
C GLU A 427 -14.02 12.74 2.72
N VAL A 428 -14.90 11.84 3.20
CA VAL A 428 -15.60 10.88 2.35
C VAL A 428 -16.64 11.58 1.48
N VAL A 429 -17.35 12.56 2.03
CA VAL A 429 -18.32 13.38 1.27
C VAL A 429 -17.61 14.19 0.18
N GLU A 430 -16.47 14.82 0.47
CA GLU A 430 -15.66 15.53 -0.52
C GLU A 430 -15.17 14.60 -1.62
N LEU A 431 -14.72 13.40 -1.25
CA LEU A 431 -14.29 12.37 -2.20
C LEU A 431 -15.44 11.97 -3.13
N ASP A 432 -16.64 11.73 -2.56
CA ASP A 432 -17.84 11.37 -3.32
C ASP A 432 -18.26 12.51 -4.27
N GLN A 433 -18.32 13.75 -3.78
CA GLN A 433 -18.66 14.90 -4.60
C GLN A 433 -17.68 15.10 -5.76
N THR A 434 -16.38 14.97 -5.49
CA THR A 434 -15.34 15.10 -6.51
C THR A 434 -15.43 13.97 -7.53
N ALA A 435 -15.72 12.76 -7.09
CA ALA A 435 -15.86 11.61 -7.97
C ALA A 435 -17.14 11.65 -8.83
N ARG A 436 -18.22 12.29 -8.36
CA ARG A 436 -19.49 12.46 -9.10
C ARG A 436 -19.48 13.61 -10.11
N GLY A 437 -18.47 14.46 -10.11
CA GLY A 437 -18.41 15.68 -10.97
C GLY A 437 -18.52 15.47 -12.49
N GLY A 438 -18.84 14.26 -12.94
CA GLY A 438 -18.92 13.90 -14.36
C GLY A 438 -20.04 12.95 -14.84
N SER A 439 -20.94 12.50 -14.04
CA SER A 439 -22.25 11.87 -14.36
C SER A 439 -22.66 10.81 -13.32
N ILE A 440 -23.91 10.90 -12.90
CA ILE A 440 -24.52 10.13 -11.80
C ILE A 440 -24.56 8.60 -12.05
N GLU A 441 -24.36 8.14 -13.26
CA GLU A 441 -24.59 6.73 -13.64
C GLU A 441 -23.37 5.79 -13.55
N ARG A 442 -22.15 6.27 -13.31
CA ARG A 442 -20.94 5.42 -13.37
C ARG A 442 -20.14 5.27 -12.10
N LEU A 443 -20.51 5.96 -11.06
CA LEU A 443 -19.82 5.85 -9.77
C LEU A 443 -20.68 5.01 -8.82
N GLY A 444 -20.34 3.75 -8.72
CA GLY A 444 -20.93 2.82 -7.77
C GLY A 444 -20.50 3.09 -6.33
N LEU A 445 -20.57 4.34 -5.88
CA LEU A 445 -20.66 4.62 -4.46
C LEU A 445 -22.11 4.29 -4.09
N GLY A 446 -22.33 3.05 -3.63
CA GLY A 446 -23.63 2.48 -3.33
C GLY A 446 -24.50 3.46 -2.54
N GLY A 447 -25.71 3.64 -2.96
CA GLY A 447 -26.68 4.71 -2.70
C GLY A 447 -26.92 5.26 -1.29
N ARG A 448 -26.08 4.94 -0.30
CA ARG A 448 -26.08 5.57 1.04
C ARG A 448 -24.66 5.54 1.61
N LEU A 449 -23.95 6.64 1.46
CA LEU A 449 -22.62 6.85 2.07
C LEU A 449 -22.61 6.81 3.60
N VAL A 450 -23.68 7.23 4.23
CA VAL A 450 -23.83 7.22 5.68
C VAL A 450 -25.03 6.37 6.07
N GLN A 451 -24.78 5.26 6.74
CA GLN A 451 -25.81 4.42 7.32
C GLN A 451 -25.83 4.64 8.83
N PHE A 452 -26.94 5.18 9.34
CA PHE A 452 -27.21 5.20 10.77
C PHE A 452 -28.10 4.00 11.11
N ASN A 453 -27.80 3.25 12.14
CA ASN A 453 -28.66 2.15 12.59
C ASN A 453 -29.98 2.64 13.17
N ASP A 454 -30.03 3.87 13.66
CA ASP A 454 -31.26 4.51 14.11
C ASP A 454 -31.99 5.17 12.93
N LYS A 455 -33.14 4.59 12.54
CA LYS A 455 -33.90 4.98 11.34
C LYS A 455 -34.59 6.34 11.46
N THR A 456 -34.75 6.89 12.68
CA THR A 456 -35.59 8.06 12.93
C THR A 456 -34.83 9.37 12.96
N ALA A 457 -33.63 9.40 13.47
CA ALA A 457 -32.87 10.64 13.70
C ALA A 457 -31.76 10.88 12.66
N GLY A 458 -31.41 9.85 11.88
CA GLY A 458 -30.27 9.88 10.97
C GLY A 458 -30.33 10.92 9.86
N LYS A 459 -31.52 11.29 9.37
CA LYS A 459 -31.67 12.16 8.20
C LYS A 459 -31.25 13.61 8.49
N PHE A 460 -31.70 14.19 9.59
CA PHE A 460 -31.41 15.58 9.97
C PHE A 460 -29.94 15.77 10.33
N LEU A 461 -29.38 14.84 11.09
CA LEU A 461 -27.96 14.90 11.46
C LEU A 461 -27.06 14.71 10.24
N HIS A 462 -27.45 13.85 9.31
CA HIS A 462 -26.77 13.66 8.04
C HIS A 462 -26.77 14.95 7.20
N GLU A 463 -27.95 15.59 7.04
CA GLU A 463 -28.05 16.85 6.31
C GLU A 463 -27.21 17.95 6.98
N TRP A 464 -27.27 18.07 8.30
CA TRP A 464 -26.44 19.03 9.04
C TRP A 464 -24.94 18.75 8.90
N MET A 465 -24.50 17.49 8.98
CA MET A 465 -23.08 17.14 8.76
C MET A 465 -22.62 17.45 7.35
N LEU A 466 -23.46 17.22 6.33
CA LEU A 466 -23.14 17.57 4.95
C LEU A 466 -23.01 19.09 4.78
N ASP A 467 -23.91 19.86 5.39
CA ASP A 467 -23.85 21.32 5.33
C ASP A 467 -22.61 21.89 6.03
N GLN A 468 -22.18 21.26 7.13
CA GLN A 468 -20.98 21.69 7.86
C GLN A 468 -19.66 21.09 7.31
N ALA A 469 -19.70 20.14 6.40
CA ALA A 469 -18.51 19.42 5.91
C ALA A 469 -17.40 20.35 5.41
N SER A 470 -17.74 21.47 4.76
CA SER A 470 -16.76 22.45 4.28
C SER A 470 -16.01 23.17 5.39
N LEU A 471 -16.60 23.32 6.59
CA LEU A 471 -15.96 23.90 7.77
C LEU A 471 -14.99 22.91 8.42
N PHE A 472 -15.34 21.63 8.47
CA PHE A 472 -14.49 20.57 9.01
C PHE A 472 -13.16 20.44 8.29
N LEU A 473 -13.13 20.77 6.98
CA LEU A 473 -11.94 20.67 6.15
C LEU A 473 -11.06 21.93 6.15
N ARG A 474 -11.63 23.09 6.48
CA ARG A 474 -10.94 24.39 6.38
C ARG A 474 -10.28 24.84 7.67
N GLU A 475 -10.82 24.43 8.82
CA GLU A 475 -10.38 24.87 10.14
C GLU A 475 -9.95 23.66 10.99
N ASP A 476 -8.92 23.84 11.84
CA ASP A 476 -8.41 22.77 12.69
C ASP A 476 -9.39 22.33 13.77
N ASP A 477 -10.09 23.28 14.39
CA ASP A 477 -11.15 22.99 15.39
C ASP A 477 -12.29 24.00 15.27
N PRO A 478 -13.15 23.91 14.21
CA PRO A 478 -14.23 24.84 14.00
C PRO A 478 -15.26 24.78 15.14
N THR A 479 -15.84 25.93 15.43
CA THR A 479 -16.97 26.02 16.38
C THR A 479 -18.27 25.87 15.62
N LEU A 480 -19.05 24.85 15.96
CA LEU A 480 -20.26 24.45 15.29
C LEU A 480 -21.47 24.64 16.22
N GLU A 481 -22.58 25.04 15.64
CA GLU A 481 -23.84 25.15 16.33
C GLU A 481 -24.73 23.96 15.99
N LEU A 482 -25.14 23.19 16.99
CA LEU A 482 -26.09 22.10 16.79
C LEU A 482 -27.48 22.69 16.54
N PRO A 483 -28.18 22.29 15.47
CA PRO A 483 -29.53 22.74 15.19
C PRO A 483 -30.51 22.26 16.25
N GLU A 484 -31.67 22.88 16.30
CA GLU A 484 -32.78 22.40 17.12
C GLU A 484 -33.37 21.16 16.43
N PHE A 485 -33.34 20.02 17.12
CA PHE A 485 -33.94 18.79 16.61
C PHE A 485 -35.32 18.64 17.24
N GLU A 486 -36.36 18.41 16.42
CA GLU A 486 -37.63 17.89 16.89
C GLU A 486 -37.47 16.38 17.09
N PHE A 487 -37.42 15.93 18.31
CA PHE A 487 -37.34 14.51 18.63
C PHE A 487 -38.74 13.92 18.60
N PRO A 488 -38.94 12.75 17.95
CA PRO A 488 -40.13 11.97 18.16
C PRO A 488 -40.22 11.57 19.62
N ASP A 489 -41.43 11.53 20.19
CA ASP A 489 -41.65 11.08 21.56
C ASP A 489 -40.89 9.78 21.85
N PRO A 490 -40.21 9.65 22.99
CA PRO A 490 -39.49 8.42 23.31
C PRO A 490 -40.49 7.25 23.30
N PRO A 491 -40.11 6.08 22.74
CA PRO A 491 -41.00 4.93 22.75
C PRO A 491 -41.41 4.60 24.18
N PRO A 492 -42.66 4.18 24.43
CA PRO A 492 -43.15 3.92 25.76
C PRO A 492 -42.24 2.89 26.47
N PRO A 493 -41.93 3.09 27.75
CA PRO A 493 -41.09 2.15 28.48
C PRO A 493 -41.79 0.78 28.55
N GLY A 494 -41.30 -0.20 27.81
CA GLY A 494 -41.81 -1.56 27.82
C GLY A 494 -41.83 -2.34 26.52
N GLY A 495 -41.27 -1.85 25.43
CA GLY A 495 -41.29 -2.53 24.14
C GLY A 495 -39.97 -3.25 23.73
N LEU A 496 -39.46 -4.15 24.58
CA LEU A 496 -38.56 -5.21 24.17
C LEU A 496 -39.39 -6.47 23.85
N GLN A 497 -39.64 -6.75 22.60
CA GLN A 497 -39.95 -8.09 22.09
C GLN A 497 -39.01 -8.41 20.98
#